data_a73ff4e45197c21bec26923a67d636e5
#
_entry.id   a73ff4e45197c21bec26923a67d636e5
#
_cell.length_a   1.000
_cell.length_b   1.000
_cell.length_c   1.000
_cell.angle_alpha   90.00
_cell.angle_beta   90.00
_cell.angle_gamma   90.00
#
_symmetry.space_group_name_H-M   'P 1'
#
loop_
_entity.id
_entity.type
_entity.pdbx_description
1 polymer ?
#
loop_
_entity_poly.entity_id
_entity_poly.type
_entity_poly.pdbx_seq_one_letter_code
_entity_poly.pdbx_strand_id
1 'polypeptide(L)'
;MAGKSTKGICYFCGKSITKAGAKKHLLTHECTVGDKQACMLVKVESPYLREYWLYADIPLTSTLKSLDTFLRDIWLECCGHMSAFYWGRYDQISFSSKISSFSEGDTLSYEYDFGSTTDLKITFMGTYFRKKQRAHANLLARNDAPEYKCALCGEPAQIVCVDCMYEDDNCFYCEECIEKHMDESDHEFTLPVVNSPIMGVCGYEGDGGKYDFKKILY
;
A
#
# COMPACT_ATOMS: atom_id res chain seq x y z
N MET A 1 -21.14 9.09 -2.78
CA MET A 1 -20.37 10.37 -2.89
C MET A 1 -19.12 10.05 -3.69
N ALA A 2 -18.77 10.85 -4.72
CA ALA A 2 -17.52 10.68 -5.46
C ALA A 2 -16.36 10.99 -4.49
N GLY A 3 -15.57 9.99 -4.17
CA GLY A 3 -14.42 10.14 -3.27
C GLY A 3 -13.46 11.20 -3.80
N LYS A 4 -12.97 12.06 -2.92
CA LYS A 4 -11.93 13.05 -3.24
C LYS A 4 -10.75 12.30 -3.85
N SER A 5 -10.24 12.78 -4.99
CA SER A 5 -9.01 12.26 -5.59
C SER A 5 -7.87 12.39 -4.57
N THR A 6 -7.37 11.27 -4.09
CA THR A 6 -6.27 11.28 -3.12
C THR A 6 -4.98 11.70 -3.81
N LYS A 7 -4.23 12.57 -3.14
CA LYS A 7 -2.88 12.96 -3.52
C LYS A 7 -1.87 11.96 -2.94
N GLY A 8 -0.66 12.05 -3.41
CA GLY A 8 0.46 11.28 -2.91
C GLY A 8 1.77 11.91 -3.35
N ILE A 9 2.87 11.30 -2.98
CA ILE A 9 4.21 11.81 -3.24
C ILE A 9 4.97 10.95 -4.26
N CYS A 10 5.69 11.59 -5.17
CA CYS A 10 6.64 10.94 -6.07
C CYS A 10 8.00 10.77 -5.38
N TYR A 11 8.48 9.54 -5.25
CA TYR A 11 9.75 9.22 -4.58
C TYR A 11 10.99 9.60 -5.40
N PHE A 12 10.85 9.90 -6.70
CA PHE A 12 11.95 10.44 -7.50
C PHE A 12 12.21 11.93 -7.23
N CYS A 13 11.17 12.75 -7.12
CA CYS A 13 11.33 14.21 -7.08
C CYS A 13 10.64 14.92 -5.91
N GLY A 14 9.86 14.22 -5.10
CA GLY A 14 9.12 14.78 -3.97
C GLY A 14 7.88 15.60 -4.35
N LYS A 15 7.49 15.62 -5.64
CA LYS A 15 6.27 16.33 -6.06
C LYS A 15 5.02 15.61 -5.59
N SER A 16 4.05 16.40 -5.15
CA SER A 16 2.69 15.90 -4.95
C SER A 16 2.05 15.58 -6.30
N ILE A 17 1.47 14.39 -6.41
CA ILE A 17 0.84 13.87 -7.62
C ILE A 17 -0.52 13.26 -7.29
N THR A 18 -1.42 13.20 -8.26
CA THR A 18 -2.67 12.47 -8.11
C THR A 18 -2.52 11.02 -8.56
N LYS A 19 -3.31 10.11 -8.02
CA LYS A 19 -3.38 8.71 -8.44
C LYS A 19 -3.49 8.56 -9.97
N ALA A 20 -4.38 9.33 -10.61
CA ALA A 20 -4.59 9.26 -12.06
C ALA A 20 -3.41 9.81 -12.88
N GLY A 21 -2.73 10.85 -12.38
CA GLY A 21 -1.59 11.48 -13.05
C GLY A 21 -0.26 10.77 -12.83
N ALA A 22 -0.19 9.86 -11.87
CA ALA A 22 1.05 9.23 -11.42
C ALA A 22 1.79 8.50 -12.54
N LYS A 23 1.14 7.65 -13.35
CA LYS A 23 1.80 6.94 -14.46
C LYS A 23 2.55 7.91 -15.38
N LYS A 24 1.86 8.95 -15.88
CA LYS A 24 2.46 9.92 -16.80
C LYS A 24 3.65 10.64 -16.17
N HIS A 25 3.53 11.02 -14.90
CA HIS A 25 4.61 11.68 -14.17
C HIS A 25 5.80 10.74 -13.93
N LEU A 26 5.57 9.51 -13.47
CA LEU A 26 6.63 8.54 -13.17
C LEU A 26 7.47 8.18 -14.40
N LEU A 27 6.84 8.05 -15.56
CA LEU A 27 7.55 7.79 -16.83
C LEU A 27 8.47 8.93 -17.26
N THR A 28 8.31 10.16 -16.75
CA THR A 28 9.29 11.25 -16.99
C THR A 28 10.63 11.03 -16.29
N HIS A 29 10.71 10.08 -15.36
CA HIS A 29 11.92 9.67 -14.64
C HIS A 29 12.58 8.42 -15.24
N GLU A 30 12.17 7.99 -16.45
CA GLU A 30 12.78 6.87 -17.13
C GLU A 30 14.28 7.06 -17.35
N CYS A 31 15.05 6.03 -17.07
CA CYS A 31 16.50 6.05 -17.25
C CYS A 31 16.85 5.88 -18.74
N THR A 32 17.45 6.92 -19.35
CA THR A 32 17.82 6.94 -20.76
C THR A 32 19.28 6.56 -21.02
N VAL A 33 20.14 6.66 -20.01
CA VAL A 33 21.60 6.44 -20.12
C VAL A 33 22.13 5.54 -19.00
N GLY A 34 23.26 4.86 -19.27
CA GLY A 34 23.96 4.03 -18.28
C GLY A 34 23.44 2.60 -18.19
N ASP A 35 23.76 1.90 -17.10
CA ASP A 35 23.34 0.51 -16.83
C ASP A 35 21.86 0.49 -16.47
N LYS A 36 21.06 0.00 -17.39
CA LYS A 36 19.60 0.00 -17.32
C LYS A 36 19.05 -1.38 -16.99
N GLN A 37 17.94 -1.40 -16.30
CA GLN A 37 17.15 -2.59 -16.02
C GLN A 37 15.72 -2.36 -16.50
N ALA A 38 15.21 -3.30 -17.31
CA ALA A 38 13.81 -3.30 -17.70
C ALA A 38 12.94 -3.73 -16.52
N CYS A 39 11.94 -2.92 -16.20
CA CYS A 39 11.01 -3.13 -15.11
C CYS A 39 9.58 -2.98 -15.58
N MET A 40 8.69 -3.71 -14.95
CA MET A 40 7.25 -3.50 -15.04
C MET A 40 6.84 -2.43 -14.01
N LEU A 41 6.19 -1.38 -14.48
CA LEU A 41 5.49 -0.44 -13.61
C LEU A 41 4.16 -1.09 -13.19
N VAL A 42 3.90 -1.15 -11.90
CA VAL A 42 2.65 -1.67 -11.35
C VAL A 42 1.96 -0.60 -10.52
N LYS A 43 0.63 -0.54 -10.63
CA LYS A 43 -0.23 0.18 -9.71
C LYS A 43 -0.90 -0.84 -8.79
N VAL A 44 -0.86 -0.59 -7.50
CA VAL A 44 -1.58 -1.37 -6.49
C VAL A 44 -2.56 -0.46 -5.76
N GLU A 45 -3.77 -0.92 -5.55
CA GLU A 45 -4.80 -0.16 -4.87
C GLU A 45 -5.76 -1.08 -4.10
N SER A 46 -6.27 -0.59 -2.96
CA SER A 46 -7.38 -1.27 -2.30
C SER A 46 -8.66 -1.04 -3.11
N PRO A 47 -9.43 -2.08 -3.44
CA PRO A 47 -10.68 -1.95 -4.17
C PRO A 47 -11.79 -1.27 -3.33
N TYR A 48 -11.72 -1.39 -2.00
CA TYR A 48 -12.74 -0.90 -1.06
C TYR A 48 -12.34 0.42 -0.40
N LEU A 49 -11.05 0.59 -0.06
CA LEU A 49 -10.49 1.78 0.58
C LEU A 49 -9.67 2.57 -0.46
N ARG A 50 -10.37 3.36 -1.27
CA ARG A 50 -9.82 4.02 -2.47
C ARG A 50 -8.70 5.02 -2.23
N GLU A 51 -8.54 5.47 -1.00
CA GLU A 51 -7.45 6.32 -0.55
C GLU A 51 -6.10 5.61 -0.58
N TYR A 52 -6.06 4.28 -0.37
CA TYR A 52 -4.81 3.52 -0.40
C TYR A 52 -4.45 3.10 -1.82
N TRP A 53 -3.35 3.63 -2.29
CA TRP A 53 -2.77 3.28 -3.58
C TRP A 53 -1.25 3.51 -3.58
N LEU A 54 -0.56 2.76 -4.39
CA LEU A 54 0.85 2.97 -4.65
C LEU A 54 1.19 2.63 -6.11
N TYR A 55 2.34 3.11 -6.54
CA TYR A 55 3.02 2.71 -7.75
C TYR A 55 4.40 2.17 -7.38
N ALA A 56 4.73 1.01 -7.92
CA ALA A 56 6.02 0.37 -7.73
C ALA A 56 6.59 -0.09 -9.07
N ASP A 57 7.88 -0.33 -9.12
CA ASP A 57 8.48 -1.05 -10.23
C ASP A 57 9.09 -2.38 -9.79
N ILE A 58 9.03 -3.35 -10.69
CA ILE A 58 9.53 -4.70 -10.46
C ILE A 58 10.33 -5.13 -11.69
N PRO A 59 11.58 -5.63 -11.54
CA PRO A 59 12.35 -6.15 -12.66
C PRO A 59 11.58 -7.22 -13.44
N LEU A 60 11.64 -7.20 -14.77
CA LEU A 60 10.98 -8.22 -15.60
C LEU A 60 11.50 -9.64 -15.32
N THR A 61 12.72 -9.76 -14.80
CA THR A 61 13.31 -11.05 -14.42
C THR A 61 12.81 -11.59 -13.08
N SER A 62 12.13 -10.78 -12.28
CA SER A 62 11.53 -11.16 -11.00
C SER A 62 10.24 -11.97 -11.19
N THR A 63 9.71 -12.47 -10.08
CA THR A 63 8.47 -13.25 -10.05
C THR A 63 7.40 -12.56 -9.18
N LEU A 64 6.18 -13.06 -9.20
CA LEU A 64 5.12 -12.62 -8.30
C LEU A 64 5.50 -12.77 -6.82
N LYS A 65 6.43 -13.69 -6.47
CA LYS A 65 6.95 -13.77 -5.10
C LYS A 65 7.67 -12.49 -4.66
N SER A 66 8.36 -11.81 -5.59
CA SER A 66 8.99 -10.51 -5.28
C SER A 66 7.95 -9.42 -5.03
N LEU A 67 6.84 -9.45 -5.76
CA LEU A 67 5.71 -8.54 -5.54
C LEU A 67 5.01 -8.84 -4.21
N ASP A 68 4.74 -10.11 -3.89
CA ASP A 68 4.17 -10.53 -2.62
C ASP A 68 5.04 -10.04 -1.43
N THR A 69 6.35 -10.29 -1.48
CA THR A 69 7.28 -9.83 -0.44
C THR A 69 7.23 -8.31 -0.26
N PHE A 70 7.18 -7.55 -1.37
CA PHE A 70 7.08 -6.10 -1.32
C PHE A 70 5.74 -5.61 -0.72
N LEU A 71 4.60 -6.22 -1.11
CA LEU A 71 3.28 -5.86 -0.61
C LEU A 71 3.12 -6.16 0.87
N ARG A 72 3.64 -7.31 1.30
CA ARG A 72 3.71 -7.65 2.73
C ARG A 72 4.51 -6.62 3.51
N ASP A 73 5.70 -6.32 3.04
CA ASP A 73 6.66 -5.45 3.70
C ASP A 73 6.16 -3.99 3.83
N ILE A 74 5.40 -3.49 2.86
CA ILE A 74 4.91 -2.10 2.90
C ILE A 74 3.54 -1.94 3.58
N TRP A 75 2.65 -2.97 3.50
CA TRP A 75 1.26 -2.80 3.89
C TRP A 75 0.66 -3.91 4.72
N LEU A 76 1.19 -5.14 4.72
CA LEU A 76 0.37 -6.29 5.07
C LEU A 76 0.96 -7.20 6.15
N GLU A 77 2.29 -7.27 6.31
CA GLU A 77 2.90 -8.28 7.18
C GLU A 77 2.66 -7.99 8.66
N CYS A 78 1.82 -8.78 9.29
CA CYS A 78 1.57 -8.73 10.72
C CYS A 78 2.09 -9.99 11.45
N CYS A 79 1.77 -11.19 10.97
CA CYS A 79 2.12 -12.46 11.64
C CYS A 79 2.25 -13.66 10.69
N GLY A 80 2.51 -13.41 9.40
CA GLY A 80 2.84 -14.48 8.44
C GLY A 80 1.63 -15.19 7.83
N HIS A 81 0.50 -14.51 7.65
CA HIS A 81 -0.65 -15.09 6.99
C HIS A 81 -0.40 -15.53 5.55
N MET A 82 -1.22 -16.43 5.05
CA MET A 82 -1.17 -16.84 3.65
C MET A 82 -1.67 -15.75 2.72
N SER A 83 -1.21 -15.80 1.48
CA SER A 83 -1.64 -14.89 0.41
C SER A 83 -1.75 -15.61 -0.91
N ALA A 84 -2.47 -15.03 -1.87
CA ALA A 84 -2.59 -15.57 -3.21
C ALA A 84 -2.83 -14.47 -4.25
N PHE A 85 -2.42 -14.74 -5.48
CA PHE A 85 -2.76 -13.94 -6.66
C PHE A 85 -3.77 -14.69 -7.50
N TYR A 86 -4.72 -13.95 -8.08
CA TYR A 86 -5.74 -14.51 -8.95
C TYR A 86 -5.86 -13.72 -10.24
N TRP A 87 -6.03 -14.44 -11.33
CA TRP A 87 -6.51 -13.88 -12.59
C TRP A 87 -8.05 -13.97 -12.61
N GLY A 88 -8.68 -12.82 -12.69
CA GLY A 88 -10.13 -12.78 -12.48
C GLY A 88 -10.50 -13.08 -11.04
N ARG A 89 -11.49 -13.96 -10.85
CA ARG A 89 -12.06 -14.23 -9.51
C ARG A 89 -11.55 -15.52 -8.86
N TYR A 90 -11.13 -16.50 -9.67
CA TYR A 90 -10.88 -17.87 -9.16
C TYR A 90 -9.60 -18.52 -9.67
N ASP A 91 -8.99 -17.98 -10.72
CA ASP A 91 -7.82 -18.60 -11.33
C ASP A 91 -6.56 -18.21 -10.57
N GLN A 92 -6.18 -19.00 -9.57
CA GLN A 92 -4.99 -18.76 -8.77
C GLN A 92 -3.72 -18.88 -9.62
N ILE A 93 -2.82 -17.90 -9.45
CA ILE A 93 -1.54 -17.82 -10.17
C ILE A 93 -0.40 -18.16 -9.23
N SER A 94 0.53 -18.98 -9.74
CA SER A 94 1.74 -19.34 -8.98
C SER A 94 2.62 -18.14 -8.67
N PHE A 95 3.14 -18.07 -7.44
CA PHE A 95 4.17 -17.09 -7.04
C PHE A 95 5.44 -17.15 -7.90
N SER A 96 5.71 -18.27 -8.56
CA SER A 96 6.85 -18.44 -9.47
C SER A 96 6.63 -17.82 -10.85
N SER A 97 5.42 -17.36 -11.18
CA SER A 97 5.10 -16.68 -12.44
C SER A 97 5.97 -15.44 -12.60
N LYS A 98 6.62 -15.33 -13.77
CA LYS A 98 7.54 -14.22 -14.02
C LYS A 98 6.78 -12.92 -14.33
N ILE A 99 7.30 -11.81 -13.87
CA ILE A 99 6.75 -10.48 -14.17
C ILE A 99 6.74 -10.21 -15.69
N SER A 100 7.67 -10.74 -16.43
CA SER A 100 7.72 -10.63 -17.90
C SER A 100 6.59 -11.34 -18.63
N SER A 101 5.80 -12.19 -17.97
CA SER A 101 4.64 -12.86 -18.60
C SER A 101 3.37 -11.99 -18.60
N PHE A 102 3.39 -10.83 -17.94
CA PHE A 102 2.27 -9.90 -17.91
C PHE A 102 2.46 -8.75 -18.88
N SER A 103 1.35 -8.26 -19.42
CA SER A 103 1.29 -7.17 -20.40
C SER A 103 0.67 -5.91 -19.78
N GLU A 104 0.88 -4.77 -20.42
CA GLU A 104 0.19 -3.53 -20.03
C GLU A 104 -1.32 -3.71 -20.13
N GLY A 105 -2.01 -3.32 -19.04
CA GLY A 105 -3.47 -3.44 -18.91
C GLY A 105 -3.93 -4.69 -18.17
N ASP A 106 -3.07 -5.70 -18.03
CA ASP A 106 -3.39 -6.88 -17.21
C ASP A 106 -3.68 -6.49 -15.76
N THR A 107 -4.60 -7.22 -15.14
CA THR A 107 -4.98 -6.99 -13.75
C THR A 107 -5.05 -8.30 -12.98
N LEU A 108 -4.53 -8.28 -11.75
CA LEU A 108 -4.66 -9.37 -10.79
C LEU A 108 -5.38 -8.89 -9.55
N SER A 109 -6.14 -9.78 -8.94
CA SER A 109 -6.53 -9.68 -7.52
C SER A 109 -5.45 -10.31 -6.67
N TYR A 110 -5.20 -9.74 -5.51
CA TYR A 110 -4.30 -10.29 -4.50
C TYR A 110 -5.03 -10.28 -3.17
N GLU A 111 -5.03 -11.40 -2.50
CA GLU A 111 -5.64 -11.62 -1.19
C GLU A 111 -4.55 -11.93 -0.17
N TYR A 112 -4.62 -11.27 0.98
CA TYR A 112 -3.78 -11.52 2.14
C TYR A 112 -4.66 -11.83 3.33
N ASP A 113 -4.31 -12.87 4.12
CA ASP A 113 -5.07 -13.40 5.24
C ASP A 113 -6.48 -13.89 4.86
N PHE A 114 -6.62 -15.19 4.67
CA PHE A 114 -7.91 -15.78 4.27
C PHE A 114 -8.95 -15.82 5.41
N GLY A 115 -8.57 -15.44 6.63
CA GLY A 115 -9.49 -15.28 7.77
C GLY A 115 -10.11 -13.90 7.83
N SER A 116 -9.27 -12.85 7.77
CA SER A 116 -9.66 -11.42 7.73
C SER A 116 -9.13 -10.80 6.45
N THR A 117 -9.69 -11.22 5.31
CA THR A 117 -9.09 -11.00 3.99
C THR A 117 -8.95 -9.53 3.65
N THR A 118 -7.71 -9.14 3.32
CA THR A 118 -7.40 -7.85 2.71
C THR A 118 -7.19 -8.05 1.22
N ASP A 119 -8.03 -7.37 0.44
CA ASP A 119 -7.98 -7.40 -1.01
C ASP A 119 -7.16 -6.25 -1.57
N LEU A 120 -6.29 -6.55 -2.53
CA LEU A 120 -5.62 -5.56 -3.36
C LEU A 120 -5.86 -5.84 -4.84
N LYS A 121 -5.98 -4.78 -5.62
CA LYS A 121 -6.00 -4.83 -7.07
C LYS A 121 -4.64 -4.38 -7.61
N ILE A 122 -4.03 -5.22 -8.43
CA ILE A 122 -2.78 -4.95 -9.10
C ILE A 122 -3.06 -4.71 -10.57
N THR A 123 -2.54 -3.62 -11.12
CA THR A 123 -2.63 -3.31 -12.55
C THR A 123 -1.23 -3.16 -13.11
N PHE A 124 -0.91 -3.93 -14.14
CA PHE A 124 0.35 -3.83 -14.87
C PHE A 124 0.27 -2.65 -15.85
N MET A 125 1.16 -1.67 -15.68
CA MET A 125 1.06 -0.35 -16.31
C MET A 125 1.99 -0.17 -17.50
N GLY A 126 2.71 -1.23 -17.88
CA GLY A 126 3.69 -1.23 -18.97
C GLY A 126 5.13 -1.27 -18.47
N THR A 127 6.04 -1.52 -19.42
CA THR A 127 7.47 -1.64 -19.15
C THR A 127 8.18 -0.30 -19.36
N TYR A 128 9.20 -0.05 -18.55
CA TYR A 128 10.10 1.08 -18.71
C TYR A 128 11.50 0.73 -18.19
N PHE A 129 12.46 1.60 -18.39
CA PHE A 129 13.84 1.38 -17.95
C PHE A 129 14.16 2.24 -16.72
N ARG A 130 14.72 1.62 -15.70
CA ARG A 130 15.33 2.31 -14.56
C ARG A 130 16.83 2.07 -14.49
N LYS A 131 17.54 2.86 -13.72
CA LYS A 131 18.93 2.55 -13.36
C LYS A 131 18.95 1.23 -12.58
N LYS A 132 19.87 0.33 -12.94
CA LYS A 132 19.98 -0.97 -12.29
C LYS A 132 20.26 -0.83 -10.80
N GLN A 133 19.49 -1.52 -10.01
CA GLN A 133 19.60 -1.57 -8.54
C GLN A 133 19.45 -3.02 -8.06
N ARG A 134 19.89 -3.27 -6.83
CA ARG A 134 19.74 -4.61 -6.20
C ARG A 134 18.32 -4.91 -5.70
N ALA A 135 17.50 -3.90 -5.54
CA ALA A 135 16.14 -4.05 -5.03
C ALA A 135 15.26 -4.88 -5.98
N HIS A 136 14.49 -5.80 -5.44
CA HIS A 136 13.53 -6.64 -6.17
C HIS A 136 12.26 -5.88 -6.56
N ALA A 137 11.91 -4.84 -5.81
CA ALA A 137 10.85 -3.89 -6.11
C ALA A 137 11.23 -2.54 -5.50
N ASN A 138 10.77 -1.42 -6.09
CA ASN A 138 10.90 -0.10 -5.53
C ASN A 138 9.55 0.59 -5.45
N LEU A 139 9.29 1.26 -4.34
CA LEU A 139 8.20 2.20 -4.22
C LEU A 139 8.53 3.47 -5.02
N LEU A 140 7.66 3.86 -5.94
CA LEU A 140 7.84 5.04 -6.80
C LEU A 140 6.91 6.20 -6.43
N ALA A 141 5.72 5.87 -5.98
CA ALA A 141 4.75 6.83 -5.47
C ALA A 141 3.78 6.11 -4.53
N ARG A 142 3.30 6.83 -3.53
CA ARG A 142 2.31 6.33 -2.55
C ARG A 142 1.34 7.46 -2.21
N ASN A 143 0.11 7.14 -1.89
CA ASN A 143 -0.84 8.10 -1.33
C ASN A 143 -0.28 8.76 -0.07
N ASP A 144 -0.64 10.03 0.12
CA ASP A 144 -0.46 10.69 1.41
C ASP A 144 -1.27 9.92 2.47
N ALA A 145 -0.75 9.81 3.68
CA ALA A 145 -1.47 9.13 4.77
C ALA A 145 -2.85 9.79 4.96
N PRO A 146 -3.93 9.01 5.05
CA PRO A 146 -5.24 9.56 5.39
C PRO A 146 -5.18 10.24 6.77
N GLU A 147 -5.84 11.40 6.87
CA GLU A 147 -5.98 12.12 8.13
C GLU A 147 -7.29 11.71 8.80
N TYR A 148 -7.18 11.17 10.00
CA TYR A 148 -8.32 10.82 10.84
C TYR A 148 -8.44 11.81 11.99
N LYS A 149 -9.67 12.05 12.43
CA LYS A 149 -9.98 12.96 13.54
C LYS A 149 -10.38 12.18 14.76
N CYS A 150 -9.90 12.62 15.92
CA CYS A 150 -10.28 12.08 17.19
C CYS A 150 -11.80 12.17 17.40
N ALA A 151 -12.41 11.05 17.79
CA ALA A 151 -13.85 10.93 18.00
C ALA A 151 -14.37 11.87 19.13
N LEU A 152 -13.52 12.23 20.10
CA LEU A 152 -13.91 13.05 21.24
C LEU A 152 -13.62 14.54 21.06
N CYS A 153 -12.43 14.91 20.57
CA CYS A 153 -12.01 16.32 20.51
C CYS A 153 -11.86 16.90 19.10
N GLY A 154 -11.85 16.05 18.06
CA GLY A 154 -11.69 16.47 16.67
C GLY A 154 -10.25 16.79 16.24
N GLU A 155 -9.27 16.73 17.15
CA GLU A 155 -7.84 16.87 16.83
C GLU A 155 -7.34 15.66 15.98
N PRO A 156 -6.17 15.75 15.36
CA PRO A 156 -5.60 14.61 14.61
C PRO A 156 -5.48 13.36 15.50
N ALA A 157 -5.95 12.23 14.98
CA ALA A 157 -5.88 10.95 15.66
C ALA A 157 -4.60 10.19 15.32
N GLN A 158 -4.02 9.53 16.31
CA GLN A 158 -2.83 8.68 16.21
C GLN A 158 -3.10 7.22 16.56
N ILE A 159 -4.26 6.95 17.18
CA ILE A 159 -4.61 5.64 17.72
C ILE A 159 -5.98 5.22 17.19
N VAL A 160 -6.11 3.95 16.83
CA VAL A 160 -7.38 3.30 16.53
C VAL A 160 -7.74 2.35 17.67
N CYS A 161 -8.95 2.46 18.21
CA CYS A 161 -9.54 1.45 19.08
C CYS A 161 -10.11 0.34 18.20
N VAL A 162 -9.54 -0.85 18.32
CA VAL A 162 -9.93 -2.00 17.49
C VAL A 162 -11.32 -2.50 17.86
N ASP A 163 -11.68 -2.45 19.13
CA ASP A 163 -13.01 -2.85 19.61
C ASP A 163 -14.09 -1.93 19.00
N CYS A 164 -13.92 -0.60 19.04
CA CYS A 164 -14.80 0.35 18.37
C CYS A 164 -14.87 0.14 16.85
N MET A 165 -13.78 -0.26 16.21
CA MET A 165 -13.74 -0.47 14.77
C MET A 165 -14.71 -1.57 14.32
N TYR A 166 -14.99 -2.55 15.18
CA TYR A 166 -15.96 -3.62 14.94
C TYR A 166 -17.38 -3.28 15.34
N GLU A 167 -17.56 -2.25 16.16
CA GLU A 167 -18.86 -1.87 16.74
C GLU A 167 -19.43 -0.59 16.14
N ASP A 168 -18.57 0.39 15.83
CA ASP A 168 -18.96 1.72 15.37
C ASP A 168 -17.91 2.31 14.42
N ASP A 169 -18.32 3.30 13.60
CA ASP A 169 -17.46 4.02 12.66
C ASP A 169 -16.47 4.99 13.33
N ASN A 170 -16.69 5.36 14.60
CA ASN A 170 -15.89 6.33 15.33
C ASN A 170 -14.82 5.66 16.23
N CYS A 171 -13.81 5.08 15.59
CA CYS A 171 -12.76 4.31 16.28
C CYS A 171 -11.42 5.04 16.44
N PHE A 172 -11.32 6.32 16.04
CA PHE A 172 -10.04 7.05 15.99
C PHE A 172 -9.92 8.02 17.17
N TYR A 173 -8.75 8.01 17.83
CA TYR A 173 -8.48 8.84 19.01
C TYR A 173 -7.09 9.48 18.96
N CYS A 174 -6.94 10.66 19.57
CA CYS A 174 -5.64 11.22 19.89
C CYS A 174 -5.08 10.58 21.19
N GLU A 175 -3.79 10.76 21.45
CA GLU A 175 -3.12 10.19 22.64
C GLU A 175 -3.76 10.59 23.95
N GLU A 176 -4.26 11.83 24.07
CA GLU A 176 -4.91 12.32 25.29
C GLU A 176 -6.32 11.75 25.50
N CYS A 177 -7.06 11.54 24.42
CA CYS A 177 -8.44 11.09 24.51
C CYS A 177 -8.61 9.57 24.59
N ILE A 178 -7.60 8.80 24.14
CA ILE A 178 -7.69 7.33 24.18
C ILE A 178 -7.74 6.81 25.63
N GLU A 179 -6.96 7.39 26.55
CA GLU A 179 -6.97 6.98 27.96
C GLU A 179 -8.37 7.14 28.55
N LYS A 180 -9.00 8.30 28.34
CA LYS A 180 -10.36 8.53 28.77
C LYS A 180 -11.36 7.56 28.17
N HIS A 181 -11.26 7.26 26.88
CA HIS A 181 -12.12 6.29 26.22
C HIS A 181 -11.98 4.89 26.82
N MET A 182 -10.74 4.44 27.08
CA MET A 182 -10.47 3.14 27.68
C MET A 182 -10.98 3.03 29.12
N ASP A 183 -10.93 4.13 29.90
CA ASP A 183 -11.47 4.19 31.27
C ASP A 183 -13.00 4.16 31.33
N GLU A 184 -13.67 4.69 30.29
CA GLU A 184 -15.14 4.78 30.18
C GLU A 184 -15.79 3.59 29.46
N SER A 185 -14.99 2.68 28.85
CA SER A 185 -15.44 1.51 28.09
C SER A 185 -14.73 0.24 28.57
N ASP A 186 -15.29 -0.93 28.23
CA ASP A 186 -14.65 -2.22 28.48
C ASP A 186 -13.71 -2.63 27.30
N HIS A 187 -13.22 -1.63 26.55
CA HIS A 187 -12.32 -1.85 25.40
C HIS A 187 -10.86 -1.94 25.86
N GLU A 188 -10.12 -2.89 25.28
CA GLU A 188 -8.74 -3.15 25.69
C GLU A 188 -7.72 -3.08 24.54
N PHE A 189 -8.20 -3.09 23.28
CA PHE A 189 -7.30 -3.26 22.15
C PHE A 189 -7.15 -1.99 21.31
N THR A 190 -5.93 -1.47 21.29
CA THR A 190 -5.58 -0.28 20.49
C THR A 190 -4.38 -0.54 19.60
N LEU A 191 -4.36 0.10 18.43
CA LEU A 191 -3.27 0.05 17.46
C LEU A 191 -2.96 1.46 16.94
N PRO A 192 -1.75 1.71 16.41
CA PRO A 192 -1.43 2.99 15.82
C PRO A 192 -2.23 3.24 14.52
N VAL A 193 -2.54 4.49 14.25
CA VAL A 193 -3.00 4.94 12.93
C VAL A 193 -1.84 4.87 11.95
N VAL A 194 -1.99 4.06 10.90
CA VAL A 194 -0.95 3.81 9.89
C VAL A 194 -1.45 3.98 8.47
N ASN A 195 -0.56 4.26 7.53
CA ASN A 195 -0.91 4.38 6.11
C ASN A 195 -0.99 3.00 5.44
N SER A 196 -1.97 2.20 5.83
CA SER A 196 -2.16 0.84 5.29
C SER A 196 -3.63 0.45 5.25
N PRO A 197 -4.06 -0.30 4.22
CA PRO A 197 -5.42 -0.83 4.14
C PRO A 197 -5.76 -1.89 5.20
N ILE A 198 -4.79 -2.42 5.95
CA ILE A 198 -5.03 -3.35 7.07
C ILE A 198 -4.88 -2.67 8.44
N MET A 199 -4.93 -1.33 8.49
CA MET A 199 -4.93 -0.61 9.76
C MET A 199 -6.03 -1.14 10.69
N GLY A 200 -5.69 -1.39 11.96
CA GLY A 200 -6.63 -1.93 12.94
C GLY A 200 -6.84 -3.45 12.87
N VAL A 201 -6.17 -4.15 11.97
CA VAL A 201 -6.34 -5.61 11.79
C VAL A 201 -5.12 -6.37 12.31
N CYS A 202 -5.38 -7.45 13.07
CA CYS A 202 -4.40 -8.47 13.47
C CYS A 202 -3.10 -7.92 14.11
N GLY A 203 -3.16 -6.84 14.87
CA GLY A 203 -1.98 -6.27 15.54
C GLY A 203 -0.98 -5.61 14.57
N TYR A 204 -1.42 -5.17 13.39
CA TYR A 204 -0.55 -4.48 12.45
C TYR A 204 -0.20 -3.07 12.89
N GLU A 205 1.08 -2.81 13.12
CA GLU A 205 1.61 -1.53 13.63
C GLU A 205 2.27 -0.66 12.54
N GLY A 206 2.18 -1.07 11.27
CA GLY A 206 2.80 -0.34 10.15
C GLY A 206 4.15 -0.91 9.69
N ASP A 207 4.78 -0.20 8.78
CA ASP A 207 6.08 -0.58 8.16
C ASP A 207 7.30 -0.09 8.96
N GLY A 208 7.10 0.47 10.16
CA GLY A 208 8.15 1.04 11.00
C GLY A 208 8.87 2.22 10.38
N GLY A 209 8.25 2.93 9.45
CA GLY A 209 8.84 4.06 8.72
C GLY A 209 9.81 3.64 7.61
N LYS A 210 9.88 2.36 7.28
CA LYS A 210 10.75 1.83 6.21
C LYS A 210 10.47 2.48 4.85
N TYR A 211 9.21 2.74 4.57
CA TYR A 211 8.73 3.35 3.34
C TYR A 211 8.34 4.83 3.49
N ASP A 212 8.83 5.49 4.52
CA ASP A 212 8.77 6.95 4.59
C ASP A 212 9.47 7.56 3.38
N PHE A 213 9.01 8.77 3.00
CA PHE A 213 9.57 9.41 1.82
C PHE A 213 11.09 9.59 1.93
N LYS A 214 11.80 8.86 1.08
CA LYS A 214 13.24 9.03 0.82
C LYS A 214 13.42 9.15 -0.68
N LYS A 215 13.91 10.31 -1.11
CA LYS A 215 14.13 10.56 -2.54
C LYS A 215 15.05 9.50 -3.14
N ILE A 216 14.57 8.86 -4.22
CA ILE A 216 15.38 7.90 -4.98
C ILE A 216 16.51 8.69 -5.65
N LEU A 217 17.76 8.38 -5.30
CA LEU A 217 18.96 8.97 -5.90
C LEU A 217 19.49 7.99 -6.96
N TYR A 218 19.66 8.49 -8.17
CA TYR A 218 20.31 7.78 -9.28
C TYR A 218 21.76 8.21 -9.46
#